data_a604fc483ad1b28c5981c9816a10fd4a
#
_entry.id   a604fc483ad1b28c5981c9816a10fd4a
#
_cell.length_a   1.000
_cell.length_b   1.000
_cell.length_c   1.000
_cell.angle_alpha   90.00
_cell.angle_beta   90.00
_cell.angle_gamma   90.00
#
_symmetry.space_group_name_H-M   'P 1'
#
loop_
_entity.id
_entity.type
_entity.pdbx_description
1 polymer ?
#
loop_
_entity_poly.entity_id
_entity_poly.type
_entity_poly.pdbx_seq_one_letter_code
_entity_poly.pdbx_strand_id
1 'polypeptide(L)'
;GGEIGSGHSMLALFEIVPTEISKGAIKDNFTDGKLAEINLQYQLPGKSKKLEDQYTCSFNYMPFEKLEKACHFSAAVAMFGSLLRNSPFLKTMGWNEIVTMAQTSCGKDDLLQKEFVELVQQAKTLYSKVKKKRGG
;
A
#
# COMPACT_ATOMS: atom_id res chain seq x y z
N GLY A 1 16.62 7.62 7.15
CA GLY A 1 15.50 8.56 7.19
C GLY A 1 15.28 9.17 5.82
N GLY A 2 14.10 9.68 5.58
CA GLY A 2 13.74 10.37 4.36
C GLY A 2 13.23 11.78 4.66
N GLU A 3 13.29 12.64 3.67
CA GLU A 3 12.70 13.97 3.75
C GLU A 3 11.33 13.98 3.07
N ILE A 4 10.37 14.65 3.69
CA ILE A 4 9.03 14.85 3.14
C ILE A 4 8.85 16.35 2.93
N GLY A 5 8.69 16.76 1.66
CA GLY A 5 8.44 18.15 1.31
C GLY A 5 7.04 18.61 1.70
N SER A 6 6.84 19.93 1.75
CA SER A 6 5.53 20.53 2.00
C SER A 6 4.51 20.07 0.95
N GLY A 7 3.33 19.67 1.39
CA GLY A 7 2.27 19.17 0.52
C GLY A 7 2.42 17.71 0.07
N HIS A 8 3.50 17.02 0.47
CA HIS A 8 3.66 15.59 0.20
C HIS A 8 3.20 14.76 1.39
N SER A 9 2.76 13.55 1.09
CA SER A 9 2.43 12.52 2.08
C SER A 9 3.15 11.22 1.75
N MET A 10 3.41 10.42 2.77
CA MET A 10 4.04 9.11 2.65
C MET A 10 3.12 8.06 3.26
N LEU A 11 3.02 6.93 2.58
CA LEU A 11 2.30 5.77 3.06
C LEU A 11 3.28 4.61 3.25
N ALA A 12 3.21 3.96 4.41
CA ALA A 12 3.91 2.71 4.67
C ALA A 12 2.89 1.58 4.82
N LEU A 13 3.07 0.50 4.06
CA LEU A 13 2.27 -0.71 4.16
C LEU A 13 3.12 -1.83 4.75
N PHE A 14 2.57 -2.50 5.75
CA PHE A 14 3.21 -3.63 6.41
C PHE A 14 2.38 -4.88 6.19
N GLU A 15 3.00 -5.93 5.64
CA GLU A 15 2.42 -7.26 5.64
C GLU A 15 2.75 -7.94 6.96
N ILE A 16 1.72 -8.35 7.70
CA ILE A 16 1.87 -8.98 9.01
C ILE A 16 1.35 -10.42 8.92
N VAL A 17 2.19 -11.37 9.29
CA VAL A 17 1.78 -12.77 9.44
C VAL A 17 1.44 -13.03 10.91
N PRO A 18 0.15 -13.18 11.26
CA PRO A 18 -0.25 -13.44 12.64
C PRO A 18 0.25 -14.79 13.13
N THR A 19 0.65 -14.85 14.40
CA THR A 19 0.91 -16.13 15.10
C THR A 19 -0.41 -16.90 15.31
N GLU A 20 -0.33 -18.18 15.68
CA GLU A 20 -1.53 -18.99 15.95
C GLU A 20 -2.40 -18.38 17.08
N ILE A 21 -1.77 -17.79 18.10
CA ILE A 21 -2.47 -17.09 19.19
C ILE A 21 -3.24 -15.89 18.64
N SER A 22 -2.61 -15.10 17.78
CA SER A 22 -3.24 -13.93 17.15
C SER A 22 -4.34 -14.33 16.18
N LYS A 23 -4.23 -15.46 15.49
CA LYS A 23 -5.29 -15.99 14.62
C LYS A 23 -6.55 -16.38 15.41
N GLY A 24 -6.41 -16.94 16.61
CA GLY A 24 -7.52 -17.17 17.52
C GLY A 24 -8.22 -15.87 17.89
N ALA A 25 -7.46 -14.85 18.32
CA ALA A 25 -7.99 -13.54 18.66
C ALA A 25 -8.72 -12.85 17.49
N ILE A 26 -8.25 -13.01 16.24
CA ILE A 26 -8.95 -12.51 15.04
C ILE A 26 -10.31 -13.18 14.86
N LYS A 27 -10.39 -14.51 15.04
CA LYS A 27 -11.65 -15.26 14.89
C LYS A 27 -12.69 -14.88 15.93
N ASP A 28 -12.26 -14.62 17.16
CA ASP A 28 -13.13 -14.35 18.30
C ASP A 28 -13.52 -12.87 18.42
N ASN A 29 -13.18 -12.00 17.45
CA ASN A 29 -13.41 -10.56 17.50
C ASN A 29 -12.90 -9.91 18.79
N PHE A 30 -11.80 -10.36 19.31
CA PHE A 30 -11.16 -9.76 20.48
C PHE A 30 -10.66 -8.36 20.09
N THR A 31 -11.41 -7.32 20.48
CA THR A 31 -11.17 -5.93 20.09
C THR A 31 -10.16 -5.21 20.98
N ASP A 32 -9.77 -5.79 22.12
CA ASP A 32 -8.89 -5.14 23.10
C ASP A 32 -7.40 -5.49 22.96
N GLY A 33 -7.04 -6.26 21.91
CA GLY A 33 -5.65 -6.63 21.66
C GLY A 33 -4.86 -5.55 20.92
N LYS A 34 -3.68 -5.24 21.42
CA LYS A 34 -2.68 -4.43 20.71
C LYS A 34 -2.00 -5.30 19.66
N LEU A 35 -2.17 -4.96 18.37
CA LEU A 35 -1.52 -5.65 17.26
C LEU A 35 -0.07 -5.18 17.08
N ALA A 36 0.12 -3.87 17.09
CA ALA A 36 1.41 -3.24 16.86
C ALA A 36 1.49 -1.89 17.55
N GLU A 37 2.71 -1.40 17.68
CA GLU A 37 3.01 -0.05 18.12
C GLU A 37 3.88 0.62 17.07
N ILE A 38 3.50 1.82 16.67
CA ILE A 38 4.21 2.60 15.68
C ILE A 38 4.83 3.79 16.38
N ASN A 39 6.15 3.88 16.39
CA ASN A 39 6.89 5.01 16.89
C ASN A 39 7.40 5.84 15.72
N LEU A 40 6.90 7.06 15.59
CA LEU A 40 7.31 7.99 14.56
C LEU A 40 8.27 9.01 15.14
N GLN A 41 9.49 9.06 14.60
CA GLN A 41 10.47 10.10 14.95
C GLN A 41 10.65 11.02 13.74
N TYR A 42 10.54 12.31 13.97
CA TYR A 42 10.70 13.30 12.90
C TYR A 42 11.32 14.60 13.43
N GLN A 43 11.78 15.43 12.51
CA GLN A 43 12.38 16.73 12.80
C GLN A 43 11.80 17.77 11.85
N LEU A 44 11.36 18.87 12.40
CA LEU A 44 10.87 20.00 11.61
C LEU A 44 12.02 20.76 10.95
N PRO A 45 11.83 21.32 9.75
CA PRO A 45 12.85 22.14 9.09
C PRO A 45 13.35 23.26 9.98
N GLY A 46 14.67 23.42 10.05
CA GLY A 46 15.30 24.46 10.87
C GLY A 46 15.22 24.27 12.38
N LYS A 47 14.72 23.14 12.87
CA LYS A 47 14.71 22.80 14.30
C LYS A 47 15.70 21.68 14.59
N SER A 48 16.45 21.81 15.69
CA SER A 48 17.40 20.78 16.14
C SER A 48 16.72 19.67 16.94
N LYS A 49 15.53 19.95 17.49
CA LYS A 49 14.81 19.02 18.35
C LYS A 49 14.08 17.96 17.52
N LYS A 50 14.34 16.69 17.81
CA LYS A 50 13.55 15.55 17.31
C LYS A 50 12.22 15.49 18.08
N LEU A 51 11.17 15.20 17.37
CA LEU A 51 9.82 14.96 17.88
C LEU A 51 9.52 13.47 17.75
N GLU A 52 8.71 12.95 18.66
CA GLU A 52 8.32 11.55 18.71
C GLU A 52 6.82 11.48 18.94
N ASP A 53 6.16 10.70 18.09
CA ASP A 53 4.75 10.36 18.26
C ASP A 53 4.61 8.84 18.32
N GLN A 54 3.73 8.36 19.19
CA GLN A 54 3.47 6.95 19.39
C GLN A 54 2.00 6.63 19.10
N TYR A 55 1.79 5.63 18.26
CA TYR A 55 0.46 5.18 17.88
C TYR A 55 0.31 3.70 18.21
N THR A 56 -0.79 3.34 18.86
CA THR A 56 -1.15 1.94 19.09
C THR A 56 -2.10 1.49 18.00
N CYS A 57 -1.71 0.43 17.28
CA CYS A 57 -2.56 -0.28 16.35
C CYS A 57 -3.35 -1.33 17.11
N SER A 58 -4.63 -1.14 17.27
CA SER A 58 -5.53 -2.13 17.85
C SER A 58 -5.81 -3.26 16.85
N PHE A 59 -6.18 -4.42 17.40
CA PHE A 59 -6.57 -5.58 16.61
C PHE A 59 -7.96 -5.35 16.01
N ASN A 60 -8.01 -4.60 14.91
CA ASN A 60 -9.26 -4.32 14.20
C ASN A 60 -9.14 -4.84 12.77
N TYR A 61 -9.58 -6.09 12.55
CA TYR A 61 -9.57 -6.69 11.22
C TYR A 61 -10.76 -6.19 10.40
N MET A 62 -10.46 -5.64 9.25
CA MET A 62 -11.46 -5.29 8.24
C MET A 62 -11.09 -5.98 6.92
N PRO A 63 -12.02 -6.74 6.29
CA PRO A 63 -11.79 -7.30 4.96
C PRO A 63 -11.40 -6.22 3.96
N PHE A 64 -10.48 -6.53 3.06
CA PHE A 64 -9.96 -5.56 2.09
C PHE A 64 -11.06 -4.90 1.28
N GLU A 65 -12.08 -5.65 0.87
CA GLU A 65 -13.22 -5.18 0.08
C GLU A 65 -14.08 -4.13 0.79
N LYS A 66 -14.00 -4.07 2.12
CA LYS A 66 -14.73 -3.11 2.96
C LYS A 66 -13.92 -1.83 3.26
N LEU A 67 -12.66 -1.81 2.86
CA LEU A 67 -11.83 -0.63 3.04
C LEU A 67 -12.29 0.53 2.14
N GLU A 68 -11.91 1.73 2.53
CA GLU A 68 -12.17 2.93 1.74
C GLU A 68 -11.38 2.90 0.41
N LYS A 69 -11.90 3.59 -0.59
CA LYS A 69 -11.25 3.71 -1.91
C LYS A 69 -9.81 4.21 -1.83
N ALA A 70 -9.52 5.12 -0.90
CA ALA A 70 -8.17 5.63 -0.69
C ALA A 70 -7.18 4.52 -0.30
N CYS A 71 -7.61 3.56 0.53
CA CYS A 71 -6.81 2.39 0.88
C CYS A 71 -6.57 1.48 -0.32
N HIS A 72 -7.61 1.21 -1.12
CA HIS A 72 -7.47 0.43 -2.35
C HIS A 72 -6.53 1.08 -3.35
N PHE A 73 -6.63 2.40 -3.54
CA PHE A 73 -5.74 3.13 -4.44
C PHE A 73 -4.29 3.07 -3.95
N SER A 74 -4.07 3.28 -2.66
CA SER A 74 -2.75 3.18 -2.04
C SER A 74 -2.15 1.78 -2.18
N ALA A 75 -2.96 0.74 -2.03
CA ALA A 75 -2.54 -0.64 -2.29
C ALA A 75 -2.16 -0.85 -3.76
N ALA A 76 -2.94 -0.31 -4.71
CA ALA A 76 -2.62 -0.39 -6.13
C ALA A 76 -1.26 0.26 -6.46
N VAL A 77 -0.96 1.42 -5.85
CA VAL A 77 0.34 2.10 -6.01
C VAL A 77 1.49 1.24 -5.49
N ALA A 78 1.35 0.69 -4.28
CA ALA A 78 2.38 -0.17 -3.69
C ALA A 78 2.61 -1.47 -4.48
N MET A 79 1.52 -2.10 -4.95
CA MET A 79 1.57 -3.31 -5.76
C MET A 79 2.16 -3.05 -7.15
N PHE A 80 1.87 -1.91 -7.76
CA PHE A 80 2.49 -1.49 -9.02
C PHE A 80 4.01 -1.37 -8.88
N GLY A 81 4.49 -0.67 -7.85
CA GLY A 81 5.92 -0.58 -7.55
C GLY A 81 6.57 -1.93 -7.29
N SER A 82 5.88 -2.83 -6.60
CA SER A 82 6.35 -4.19 -6.33
C SER A 82 6.42 -5.03 -7.61
N LEU A 83 5.44 -4.88 -8.51
CA LEU A 83 5.42 -5.58 -9.80
C LEU A 83 6.56 -5.12 -10.72
N LEU A 84 6.81 -3.80 -10.79
CA LEU A 84 7.92 -3.24 -11.56
C LEU A 84 9.28 -3.76 -11.08
N ARG A 85 9.46 -3.92 -9.78
CA ARG A 85 10.68 -4.45 -9.17
C ARG A 85 10.76 -5.98 -9.20
N ASN A 86 9.77 -6.65 -9.79
CA ASN A 86 9.67 -8.12 -9.81
C ASN A 86 9.78 -8.73 -8.39
N SER A 87 9.06 -8.14 -7.44
CA SER A 87 9.09 -8.54 -6.02
C SER A 87 8.61 -9.99 -5.85
N PRO A 88 9.36 -10.85 -5.13
CA PRO A 88 8.96 -12.23 -4.88
C PRO A 88 7.72 -12.35 -3.97
N PHE A 89 7.33 -11.27 -3.32
CA PHE A 89 6.17 -11.22 -2.44
C PHE A 89 4.85 -11.02 -3.19
N LEU A 90 4.89 -10.59 -4.46
CA LEU A 90 3.70 -10.40 -5.28
C LEU A 90 3.38 -11.68 -6.07
N LYS A 91 2.91 -12.73 -5.38
CA LYS A 91 2.71 -14.06 -5.99
C LYS A 91 1.41 -14.22 -6.76
N THR A 92 0.35 -13.55 -6.37
CA THR A 92 -1.02 -13.77 -6.85
C THR A 92 -1.62 -12.61 -7.64
N MET A 93 -0.98 -11.46 -7.66
CA MET A 93 -1.48 -10.28 -8.34
C MET A 93 -0.63 -9.94 -9.57
N GLY A 94 -1.29 -9.74 -10.68
CA GLY A 94 -0.67 -9.35 -11.94
C GLY A 94 -1.12 -7.95 -12.40
N TRP A 95 -0.77 -7.63 -13.64
CA TRP A 95 -1.11 -6.35 -14.26
C TRP A 95 -2.61 -6.06 -14.30
N ASN A 96 -3.44 -7.09 -14.56
CA ASN A 96 -4.89 -6.91 -14.69
C ASN A 96 -5.52 -6.49 -13.38
N GLU A 97 -5.18 -7.16 -12.31
CA GLU A 97 -5.69 -6.90 -10.97
C GLU A 97 -5.32 -5.49 -10.49
N ILE A 98 -4.07 -5.08 -10.74
CA ILE A 98 -3.59 -3.74 -10.36
C ILE A 98 -4.28 -2.66 -11.18
N VAL A 99 -4.44 -2.83 -12.50
CA VAL A 99 -5.19 -1.90 -13.35
C VAL A 99 -6.63 -1.77 -12.87
N THR A 100 -7.31 -2.88 -12.62
CA THR A 100 -8.70 -2.87 -12.13
C THR A 100 -8.81 -2.16 -10.80
N MET A 101 -7.93 -2.47 -9.86
CA MET A 101 -7.91 -1.84 -8.53
C MET A 101 -7.68 -0.33 -8.63
N ALA A 102 -6.69 0.10 -9.42
CA ALA A 102 -6.41 1.52 -9.63
C ALA A 102 -7.60 2.25 -10.26
N GLN A 103 -8.24 1.66 -11.29
CA GLN A 103 -9.41 2.25 -11.96
C GLN A 103 -10.62 2.38 -11.06
N THR A 104 -10.95 1.33 -10.30
CA THR A 104 -12.15 1.30 -9.44
C THR A 104 -12.03 2.17 -8.22
N SER A 105 -10.81 2.42 -7.74
CA SER A 105 -10.54 3.26 -6.57
C SER A 105 -10.14 4.70 -6.90
N CYS A 106 -9.89 5.02 -8.18
CA CYS A 106 -9.55 6.36 -8.64
C CYS A 106 -10.65 7.38 -8.33
N GLY A 107 -10.27 8.51 -7.75
CA GLY A 107 -11.17 9.64 -7.52
C GLY A 107 -11.62 10.28 -8.83
N LYS A 108 -12.90 10.68 -8.90
CA LYS A 108 -13.48 11.23 -10.14
C LYS A 108 -12.77 12.49 -10.63
N ASP A 109 -12.31 13.32 -9.70
CA ASP A 109 -11.73 14.63 -10.00
C ASP A 109 -10.24 14.74 -9.65
N ASP A 110 -9.61 13.62 -9.26
CA ASP A 110 -8.19 13.57 -8.94
C ASP A 110 -7.35 13.31 -10.20
N LEU A 111 -6.73 14.35 -10.71
CA LEU A 111 -5.92 14.28 -11.93
C LEU A 111 -4.69 13.40 -11.76
N LEU A 112 -4.02 13.46 -10.61
CA LEU A 112 -2.83 12.63 -10.35
C LEU A 112 -3.17 11.15 -10.29
N GLN A 113 -4.31 10.80 -9.71
CA GLN A 113 -4.77 9.43 -9.71
C GLN A 113 -5.14 8.93 -11.11
N LYS A 114 -5.72 9.77 -11.96
CA LYS A 114 -6.00 9.44 -13.36
C LYS A 114 -4.71 9.20 -14.14
N GLU A 115 -3.72 10.08 -14.00
CA GLU A 115 -2.40 9.90 -14.62
C GLU A 115 -1.73 8.60 -14.16
N PHE A 116 -1.85 8.27 -12.87
CA PHE A 116 -1.35 6.99 -12.37
C PHE A 116 -2.03 5.80 -13.04
N VAL A 117 -3.36 5.82 -13.20
CA VAL A 117 -4.10 4.75 -13.91
C VAL A 117 -3.60 4.58 -15.33
N GLU A 118 -3.39 5.67 -16.06
CA GLU A 118 -2.83 5.65 -17.42
C GLU A 118 -1.42 5.07 -17.43
N LEU A 119 -0.57 5.47 -16.48
CA LEU A 119 0.78 4.94 -16.32
C LEU A 119 0.77 3.41 -16.14
N VAL A 120 -0.10 2.88 -15.29
CA VAL A 120 -0.22 1.43 -15.04
C VAL A 120 -0.65 0.70 -16.32
N GLN A 121 -1.58 1.26 -17.09
CA GLN A 121 -2.04 0.68 -18.36
C GLN A 121 -0.92 0.66 -19.41
N GLN A 122 -0.16 1.74 -19.53
CA GLN A 122 0.98 1.83 -20.45
C GLN A 122 2.06 0.82 -20.07
N ALA A 123 2.40 0.72 -18.79
CA ALA A 123 3.36 -0.25 -18.28
C ALA A 123 2.91 -1.69 -18.59
N LYS A 124 1.64 -2.04 -18.32
CA LYS A 124 1.08 -3.34 -18.68
C LYS A 124 1.29 -3.68 -20.16
N THR A 125 1.03 -2.72 -21.05
CA THR A 125 1.17 -2.90 -22.49
C THR A 125 2.63 -3.17 -22.87
N LEU A 126 3.57 -2.41 -22.30
CA LEU A 126 5.01 -2.57 -22.56
C LEU A 126 5.52 -3.93 -22.08
N TYR A 127 5.20 -4.31 -20.84
CA TYR A 127 5.67 -5.56 -20.25
C TYR A 127 5.05 -6.80 -20.92
N SER A 128 3.81 -6.71 -21.40
CA SER A 128 3.16 -7.78 -22.15
C SER A 128 3.85 -8.03 -23.51
N LYS A 129 4.32 -6.97 -24.19
CA LYS A 129 5.08 -7.08 -25.46
C LYS A 129 6.46 -7.70 -25.24
N VAL A 130 7.12 -7.38 -24.14
CA VAL A 130 8.46 -7.92 -23.83
C VAL A 130 8.39 -9.43 -23.54
N LYS A 131 7.37 -9.90 -22.83
CA LYS A 131 7.16 -11.35 -22.61
C LYS A 131 6.96 -12.12 -23.91
N LYS A 132 6.20 -11.58 -24.87
CA LYS A 132 5.98 -12.23 -26.18
C LYS A 132 7.27 -12.34 -27.00
N LYS A 133 8.21 -11.42 -26.87
CA LYS A 133 9.50 -11.46 -27.61
C LYS A 133 10.53 -12.44 -27.01
N ARG A 134 10.37 -12.84 -25.76
CA ARG A 134 11.30 -13.75 -25.06
C ARG A 134 10.83 -15.21 -25.05
N GLY A 135 9.61 -15.49 -25.49
CA GLY A 135 9.00 -16.82 -25.52
C GLY A 135 8.72 -17.36 -26.92
N GLY A 136 9.29 -16.75 -27.97
CA GLY A 136 9.24 -17.18 -29.33
C GLY A 136 10.61 -17.67 -29.84
#